data_4e62450187d21b8372cc3f6ca196c16b
#
_entry.id   4e62450187d21b8372cc3f6ca196c16b
#
_cell.length_a   1.000
_cell.length_b   1.000
_cell.length_c   1.000
_cell.angle_alpha   90.00
_cell.angle_beta   90.00
_cell.angle_gamma   90.00
#
_symmetry.space_group_name_H-M   'P 1'
#
loop_
_entity.id
_entity.type
_entity.pdbx_description
1 polymer ?
#
loop_
_entity_poly.entity_id
_entity_poly.type
_entity_poly.pdbx_seq_one_letter_code
_entity_poly.pdbx_strand_id
1 'polypeptide(L)'
;VPSPGAESLRARRMARLLDARLYLCTARRGDEGSFLEDVLGLPGAPAVDLVQLREKGLEWREELAGLARMREAADRVGALVSANDRADVAAFAGVDILHVGQDDIPPRLARTIVGADALIGLSTHDPEQFLAALADPDVDYVCVGPVHATPTKEGRPPVGMGLPRLAARHAPPFEPGAKPWFVTGGVDARTLDAILETGARRVVVVRGITEAANPGAAATALAERLRSA
;
A
#
# COMPACT_ATOMS: atom_id res chain seq x y z
N VAL A 1 22.34 -23.19 -5.38
CA VAL A 1 23.19 -22.12 -4.81
C VAL A 1 23.00 -20.92 -5.71
N PRO A 2 22.43 -19.79 -5.25
CA PRO A 2 22.30 -18.59 -6.09
C PRO A 2 23.70 -18.10 -6.47
N SER A 3 23.82 -17.61 -7.72
CA SER A 3 25.06 -17.00 -8.20
C SER A 3 25.47 -15.83 -7.28
N PRO A 4 26.75 -15.69 -6.91
CA PRO A 4 27.20 -14.56 -6.11
C PRO A 4 27.00 -13.28 -6.91
N GLY A 5 26.08 -12.40 -6.43
CA GLY A 5 25.75 -11.11 -7.02
C GLY A 5 24.29 -10.91 -7.42
N ALA A 6 23.43 -11.92 -7.37
CA ALA A 6 21.99 -11.72 -7.59
C ALA A 6 21.32 -11.13 -6.34
N GLU A 7 20.78 -9.93 -6.47
CA GLU A 7 19.96 -9.29 -5.43
C GLU A 7 18.78 -10.19 -5.05
N SER A 8 18.52 -10.38 -3.72
CA SER A 8 17.43 -11.22 -3.25
C SER A 8 16.07 -10.66 -3.69
N LEU A 9 15.04 -11.53 -3.81
CA LEU A 9 13.69 -11.11 -4.16
C LEU A 9 13.16 -10.08 -3.15
N ARG A 10 13.40 -10.29 -1.85
CA ARG A 10 13.05 -9.34 -0.79
C ARG A 10 13.74 -7.98 -0.99
N ALA A 11 15.03 -7.96 -1.31
CA ALA A 11 15.76 -6.71 -1.52
C ALA A 11 15.18 -5.90 -2.69
N ARG A 12 14.87 -6.56 -3.81
CA ARG A 12 14.20 -5.90 -4.95
C ARG A 12 12.81 -5.35 -4.60
N ARG A 13 12.00 -6.12 -3.84
CA ARG A 13 10.69 -5.67 -3.36
C ARG A 13 10.83 -4.48 -2.42
N MET A 14 11.79 -4.52 -1.50
CA MET A 14 12.05 -3.44 -0.56
C MET A 14 12.52 -2.17 -1.28
N ALA A 15 13.41 -2.26 -2.25
CA ALA A 15 13.85 -1.11 -3.03
C ALA A 15 12.65 -0.41 -3.72
N ARG A 16 11.75 -1.18 -4.36
CA ARG A 16 10.53 -0.63 -4.96
C ARG A 16 9.60 0.01 -3.91
N LEU A 17 9.45 -0.60 -2.73
CA LEU A 17 8.62 -0.05 -1.66
C LEU A 17 9.19 1.26 -1.10
N LEU A 18 10.52 1.36 -0.99
CA LEU A 18 11.19 2.59 -0.54
C LEU A 18 10.98 3.76 -1.51
N ASP A 19 10.87 3.50 -2.81
CA ASP A 19 10.61 4.52 -3.84
C ASP A 19 9.11 4.80 -4.02
N ALA A 20 8.24 3.88 -3.60
CA ALA A 20 6.79 3.98 -3.79
C ALA A 20 6.21 5.21 -3.09
N ARG A 21 5.28 5.91 -3.77
CA ARG A 21 4.58 7.09 -3.26
C ARG A 21 3.06 6.96 -3.32
N LEU A 22 2.53 6.38 -4.38
CA LEU A 22 1.10 6.20 -4.59
C LEU A 22 0.70 4.72 -4.49
N TYR A 23 -0.13 4.43 -3.51
CA TYR A 23 -0.66 3.13 -3.22
C TYR A 23 -2.18 3.12 -3.51
N LEU A 24 -2.62 2.36 -4.50
CA LEU A 24 -4.03 2.15 -4.79
C LEU A 24 -4.57 0.95 -4.02
N CYS A 25 -5.65 1.13 -3.28
CA CYS A 25 -6.42 0.04 -2.71
C CYS A 25 -7.78 -0.03 -3.43
N THR A 26 -8.14 -1.19 -3.99
CA THR A 26 -9.37 -1.39 -4.78
C THR A 26 -10.01 -2.74 -4.48
N ALA A 27 -11.34 -2.83 -4.64
CA ALA A 27 -12.05 -4.09 -4.73
C ALA A 27 -11.96 -4.63 -6.17
N ARG A 28 -12.45 -5.86 -6.39
CA ARG A 28 -12.65 -6.41 -7.75
C ARG A 28 -13.64 -5.56 -8.53
N ARG A 29 -13.46 -5.50 -9.83
CA ARG A 29 -14.30 -4.76 -10.74
C ARG A 29 -14.67 -5.66 -11.93
N GLY A 30 -15.84 -5.43 -12.54
CA GLY A 30 -16.23 -6.15 -13.76
C GLY A 30 -15.36 -5.79 -14.97
N ASP A 31 -14.77 -4.60 -14.95
CA ASP A 31 -13.87 -4.02 -15.96
C ASP A 31 -12.38 -4.07 -15.52
N GLU A 32 -11.99 -5.01 -14.67
CA GLU A 32 -10.75 -5.03 -13.92
C GLU A 32 -9.49 -4.86 -14.80
N GLY A 33 -9.45 -5.50 -15.97
CA GLY A 33 -8.30 -5.41 -16.86
C GLY A 33 -8.09 -4.00 -17.41
N SER A 34 -9.12 -3.40 -17.97
CA SER A 34 -9.04 -2.04 -18.53
C SER A 34 -8.84 -0.98 -17.45
N PHE A 35 -9.48 -1.13 -16.28
CA PHE A 35 -9.28 -0.24 -15.14
C PHE A 35 -7.83 -0.27 -14.65
N LEU A 36 -7.24 -1.46 -14.46
CA LEU A 36 -5.86 -1.57 -13.98
C LEU A 36 -4.85 -1.04 -15.01
N GLU A 37 -5.08 -1.30 -16.31
CA GLU A 37 -4.25 -0.73 -17.38
C GLU A 37 -4.30 0.81 -17.39
N ASP A 38 -5.47 1.40 -17.18
CA ASP A 38 -5.65 2.84 -17.14
C ASP A 38 -4.97 3.49 -15.92
N VAL A 39 -5.13 2.91 -14.72
CA VAL A 39 -4.65 3.54 -13.48
C VAL A 39 -3.19 3.25 -13.15
N LEU A 40 -2.63 2.12 -13.59
CA LEU A 40 -1.25 1.76 -13.26
C LEU A 40 -0.22 2.58 -14.06
N GLY A 41 -0.59 3.12 -15.23
CA GLY A 41 0.27 3.94 -16.04
C GLY A 41 1.09 3.16 -17.07
N LEU A 42 2.21 3.71 -17.49
CA LEU A 42 3.03 3.17 -18.58
C LEU A 42 4.21 2.32 -18.06
N PRO A 43 4.69 1.36 -18.86
CA PRO A 43 5.90 0.61 -18.54
C PRO A 43 7.09 1.54 -18.26
N GLY A 44 7.75 1.35 -17.11
CA GLY A 44 8.88 2.16 -16.66
C GLY A 44 8.53 3.53 -16.08
N ALA A 45 7.22 3.91 -16.10
CA ALA A 45 6.73 5.15 -15.49
C ALA A 45 5.36 4.91 -14.84
N PRO A 46 5.26 4.05 -13.82
CA PRO A 46 3.99 3.77 -13.17
C PRO A 46 3.41 5.03 -12.52
N ALA A 47 2.11 5.25 -12.70
CA ALA A 47 1.38 6.25 -11.91
C ALA A 47 1.14 5.71 -10.51
N VAL A 48 0.72 4.44 -10.40
CA VAL A 48 0.53 3.72 -9.13
C VAL A 48 1.71 2.78 -8.89
N ASP A 49 2.40 2.94 -7.77
CA ASP A 49 3.59 2.16 -7.41
C ASP A 49 3.25 0.83 -6.72
N LEU A 50 2.10 0.77 -6.04
CA LEU A 50 1.62 -0.36 -5.27
C LEU A 50 0.09 -0.47 -5.39
N VAL A 51 -0.40 -1.68 -5.74
CA VAL A 51 -1.84 -1.95 -5.84
C VAL A 51 -2.24 -3.08 -4.90
N GLN A 52 -3.35 -2.90 -4.16
CA GLN A 52 -3.90 -3.88 -3.23
C GLN A 52 -5.30 -4.30 -3.64
N LEU A 53 -5.53 -5.60 -3.66
CA LEU A 53 -6.88 -6.15 -3.66
C LEU A 53 -7.43 -6.16 -2.24
N ARG A 54 -8.50 -5.39 -2.01
CA ARG A 54 -9.20 -5.32 -0.73
C ARG A 54 -10.70 -5.39 -0.93
N GLU A 55 -11.25 -6.57 -0.81
CA GLU A 55 -12.68 -6.85 -0.81
C GLU A 55 -12.95 -7.89 0.28
N LYS A 56 -13.75 -7.51 1.29
CA LYS A 56 -14.09 -8.41 2.38
C LYS A 56 -15.16 -9.43 1.94
N GLY A 57 -15.00 -10.65 2.40
CA GLY A 57 -15.98 -11.72 2.15
C GLY A 57 -15.81 -12.44 0.81
N LEU A 58 -14.69 -12.22 0.09
CA LEU A 58 -14.36 -13.03 -1.09
C LEU A 58 -14.09 -14.47 -0.71
N GLU A 59 -14.60 -15.37 -1.53
CA GLU A 59 -14.19 -16.76 -1.51
C GLU A 59 -12.72 -16.88 -1.96
N TRP A 60 -12.00 -17.85 -1.39
CA TRP A 60 -10.58 -18.08 -1.64
C TRP A 60 -10.19 -18.08 -3.13
N ARG A 61 -10.98 -18.80 -3.96
CA ARG A 61 -10.72 -18.89 -5.41
C ARG A 61 -10.89 -17.56 -6.13
N GLU A 62 -11.83 -16.78 -5.70
CA GLU A 62 -12.12 -15.45 -6.27
C GLU A 62 -11.03 -14.45 -5.94
N GLU A 63 -10.54 -14.48 -4.70
CA GLU A 63 -9.46 -13.61 -4.25
C GLU A 63 -8.15 -13.93 -5.00
N LEU A 64 -7.80 -15.23 -5.14
CA LEU A 64 -6.65 -15.65 -5.94
C LEU A 64 -6.76 -15.22 -7.40
N ALA A 65 -7.95 -15.39 -8.02
CA ALA A 65 -8.16 -14.98 -9.40
C ALA A 65 -8.03 -13.45 -9.57
N GLY A 66 -8.52 -12.66 -8.62
CA GLY A 66 -8.35 -11.19 -8.59
C GLY A 66 -6.87 -10.80 -8.46
N LEU A 67 -6.14 -11.41 -7.53
CA LEU A 67 -4.71 -11.17 -7.36
C LEU A 67 -3.88 -11.57 -8.58
N ALA A 68 -4.23 -12.66 -9.26
CA ALA A 68 -3.55 -13.08 -10.48
C ALA A 68 -3.70 -12.04 -11.62
N ARG A 69 -4.91 -11.51 -11.84
CA ARG A 69 -5.15 -10.43 -12.81
C ARG A 69 -4.41 -9.16 -12.44
N MET A 70 -4.43 -8.81 -11.15
CA MET A 70 -3.71 -7.64 -10.64
C MET A 70 -2.20 -7.79 -10.83
N ARG A 71 -1.64 -8.98 -10.61
CA ARG A 71 -0.24 -9.32 -10.88
C ARG A 71 0.11 -9.12 -12.34
N GLU A 72 -0.69 -9.66 -13.25
CA GLU A 72 -0.47 -9.53 -14.69
C GLU A 72 -0.40 -8.06 -15.13
N ALA A 73 -1.30 -7.21 -14.65
CA ALA A 73 -1.28 -5.77 -14.95
C ALA A 73 -0.10 -5.06 -14.30
N ALA A 74 0.21 -5.36 -13.03
CA ALA A 74 1.30 -4.73 -12.28
C ALA A 74 2.69 -5.06 -12.84
N ASP A 75 2.91 -6.30 -13.31
CA ASP A 75 4.19 -6.73 -13.88
C ASP A 75 4.55 -5.96 -15.15
N ARG A 76 3.56 -5.50 -15.93
CA ARG A 76 3.79 -4.70 -17.15
C ARG A 76 4.44 -3.34 -16.85
N VAL A 77 4.15 -2.76 -15.69
CA VAL A 77 4.63 -1.43 -15.29
C VAL A 77 5.67 -1.47 -14.18
N GLY A 78 5.86 -2.61 -13.54
CA GLY A 78 6.76 -2.78 -12.42
C GLY A 78 6.17 -2.37 -11.07
N ALA A 79 4.84 -2.29 -10.93
CA ALA A 79 4.17 -2.02 -9.66
C ALA A 79 4.20 -3.23 -8.71
N LEU A 80 4.12 -2.98 -7.39
CA LEU A 80 4.00 -4.03 -6.38
C LEU A 80 2.54 -4.46 -6.22
N VAL A 81 2.30 -5.74 -5.90
CA VAL A 81 0.97 -6.30 -5.60
C VAL A 81 0.85 -6.70 -4.15
N SER A 82 -0.25 -6.29 -3.52
CA SER A 82 -0.56 -6.57 -2.12
C SER A 82 -1.88 -7.33 -1.97
N ALA A 83 -1.86 -8.36 -1.11
CA ALA A 83 -3.07 -8.98 -0.56
C ALA A 83 -3.43 -8.31 0.77
N ASN A 84 -4.74 -8.37 1.13
CA ASN A 84 -5.27 -7.79 2.36
C ASN A 84 -5.64 -8.90 3.35
N ASP A 85 -5.24 -8.77 4.62
CA ASP A 85 -5.59 -9.59 5.80
C ASP A 85 -5.18 -11.08 5.71
N ARG A 86 -5.37 -11.74 4.57
CA ARG A 86 -5.26 -13.19 4.36
C ARG A 86 -3.82 -13.63 4.03
N ALA A 87 -3.06 -14.03 5.06
CA ALA A 87 -1.67 -14.52 4.90
C ALA A 87 -1.58 -15.80 4.04
N ASP A 88 -2.56 -16.71 4.15
CA ASP A 88 -2.65 -17.92 3.33
C ASP A 88 -2.82 -17.59 1.84
N VAL A 89 -3.75 -16.68 1.51
CA VAL A 89 -3.96 -16.21 0.14
C VAL A 89 -2.72 -15.50 -0.40
N ALA A 90 -2.10 -14.62 0.41
CA ALA A 90 -0.88 -13.91 0.04
C ALA A 90 0.26 -14.88 -0.33
N ALA A 91 0.45 -15.94 0.47
CA ALA A 91 1.46 -16.96 0.25
C ALA A 91 1.20 -17.76 -1.04
N PHE A 92 -0.05 -18.22 -1.26
CA PHE A 92 -0.42 -18.99 -2.45
C PHE A 92 -0.39 -18.15 -3.74
N ALA A 93 -0.81 -16.89 -3.68
CA ALA A 93 -0.76 -15.97 -4.81
C ALA A 93 0.68 -15.49 -5.13
N GLY A 94 1.63 -15.67 -4.20
CA GLY A 94 3.01 -15.22 -4.37
C GLY A 94 3.14 -13.70 -4.52
N VAL A 95 2.24 -12.93 -3.88
CA VAL A 95 2.26 -11.47 -3.94
C VAL A 95 3.51 -10.87 -3.29
N ASP A 96 3.78 -9.60 -3.60
CA ASP A 96 4.95 -8.93 -3.03
C ASP A 96 4.73 -8.55 -1.58
N ILE A 97 3.49 -8.24 -1.21
CA ILE A 97 3.12 -7.64 0.07
C ILE A 97 1.88 -8.33 0.65
N LEU A 98 1.89 -8.57 1.96
CA LEU A 98 0.71 -8.78 2.78
C LEU A 98 0.47 -7.52 3.63
N HIS A 99 -0.73 -6.96 3.59
CA HIS A 99 -1.12 -5.86 4.49
C HIS A 99 -2.14 -6.34 5.51
N VAL A 100 -1.89 -6.07 6.79
CA VAL A 100 -2.75 -6.47 7.91
C VAL A 100 -3.15 -5.28 8.78
N GLY A 101 -4.26 -5.40 9.49
CA GLY A 101 -4.71 -4.47 10.52
C GLY A 101 -4.36 -4.96 11.93
N GLN A 102 -4.80 -4.19 12.95
CA GLN A 102 -4.52 -4.48 14.37
C GLN A 102 -5.29 -5.71 14.90
N ASP A 103 -6.43 -6.03 14.27
CA ASP A 103 -7.32 -7.12 14.68
C ASP A 103 -7.12 -8.39 13.81
N ASP A 104 -6.21 -8.33 12.83
CA ASP A 104 -5.88 -9.43 11.94
C ASP A 104 -4.73 -10.29 12.51
N ILE A 105 -4.20 -11.20 11.70
CA ILE A 105 -3.06 -12.03 12.10
C ILE A 105 -1.86 -11.14 12.48
N PRO A 106 -1.22 -11.34 13.65
CA PRO A 106 -0.04 -10.57 14.04
C PRO A 106 1.12 -10.72 13.04
N PRO A 107 1.90 -9.65 12.76
CA PRO A 107 2.98 -9.67 11.77
C PRO A 107 3.96 -10.84 11.92
N ARG A 108 4.35 -11.18 13.17
CA ARG A 108 5.23 -12.31 13.47
C ARG A 108 4.66 -13.65 12.98
N LEU A 109 3.36 -13.89 13.17
CA LEU A 109 2.72 -15.11 12.71
C LEU A 109 2.48 -15.07 11.20
N ALA A 110 2.11 -13.93 10.65
CA ALA A 110 1.99 -13.73 9.22
C ALA A 110 3.31 -14.05 8.50
N ARG A 111 4.45 -13.62 9.06
CA ARG A 111 5.80 -13.90 8.55
C ARG A 111 6.08 -15.41 8.40
N THR A 112 5.59 -16.24 9.31
CA THR A 112 5.77 -17.71 9.22
C THR A 112 5.01 -18.33 8.07
N ILE A 113 3.95 -17.67 7.59
CA ILE A 113 3.11 -18.15 6.48
C ILE A 113 3.61 -17.61 5.14
N VAL A 114 3.85 -16.29 5.04
CA VAL A 114 4.24 -15.66 3.77
C VAL A 114 5.74 -15.81 3.45
N GLY A 115 6.54 -16.27 4.40
CA GLY A 115 7.98 -16.47 4.22
C GLY A 115 8.80 -15.18 4.29
N ALA A 116 10.11 -15.32 4.01
CA ALA A 116 11.06 -14.22 4.15
C ALA A 116 11.00 -13.19 3.02
N ASP A 117 10.54 -13.57 1.83
CA ASP A 117 10.58 -12.71 0.64
C ASP A 117 9.40 -11.74 0.52
N ALA A 118 8.25 -12.05 1.11
CA ALA A 118 7.12 -11.14 1.13
C ALA A 118 7.35 -10.00 2.13
N LEU A 119 6.88 -8.80 1.80
CA LEU A 119 6.87 -7.67 2.71
C LEU A 119 5.57 -7.65 3.50
N ILE A 120 5.60 -7.14 4.73
CA ILE A 120 4.42 -7.03 5.59
C ILE A 120 4.18 -5.56 5.94
N GLY A 121 2.96 -5.09 5.66
CA GLY A 121 2.47 -3.78 6.06
C GLY A 121 1.50 -3.87 7.23
N LEU A 122 1.52 -2.88 8.12
CA LEU A 122 0.64 -2.81 9.27
C LEU A 122 -0.12 -1.47 9.32
N SER A 123 -1.44 -1.54 9.46
CA SER A 123 -2.27 -0.35 9.74
C SER A 123 -2.14 0.10 11.19
N THR A 124 -2.00 1.42 11.42
CA THR A 124 -1.92 2.02 12.76
C THR A 124 -2.85 3.22 12.87
N HIS A 125 -3.40 3.46 14.07
CA HIS A 125 -4.49 4.40 14.30
C HIS A 125 -4.21 5.40 15.42
N ASP A 126 -3.10 5.24 16.15
CA ASP A 126 -2.66 6.10 17.24
C ASP A 126 -1.11 6.10 17.33
N PRO A 127 -0.53 7.00 18.14
CA PRO A 127 0.92 7.10 18.33
C PRO A 127 1.57 5.83 18.88
N GLU A 128 0.92 5.12 19.79
CA GLU A 128 1.47 3.92 20.43
C GLU A 128 1.60 2.78 19.42
N GLN A 129 0.55 2.51 18.66
CA GLN A 129 0.56 1.52 17.57
C GLN A 129 1.61 1.86 16.50
N PHE A 130 1.73 3.15 16.13
CA PHE A 130 2.72 3.58 15.15
C PHE A 130 4.16 3.32 15.64
N LEU A 131 4.49 3.73 16.86
CA LEU A 131 5.84 3.55 17.43
C LEU A 131 6.16 2.06 17.62
N ALA A 132 5.19 1.25 18.07
CA ALA A 132 5.34 -0.19 18.17
C ALA A 132 5.60 -0.83 16.78
N ALA A 133 4.85 -0.41 15.75
CA ALA A 133 5.06 -0.90 14.37
C ALA A 133 6.43 -0.50 13.79
N LEU A 134 6.96 0.67 14.15
CA LEU A 134 8.32 1.05 13.75
C LEU A 134 9.38 0.14 14.37
N ALA A 135 9.18 -0.28 15.61
CA ALA A 135 10.11 -1.15 16.33
C ALA A 135 9.98 -2.64 15.98
N ASP A 136 8.86 -3.06 15.38
CA ASP A 136 8.59 -4.46 15.04
C ASP A 136 9.44 -4.91 13.83
N PRO A 137 10.34 -5.90 13.98
CA PRO A 137 11.19 -6.39 12.88
C PRO A 137 10.43 -7.13 11.78
N ASP A 138 9.23 -7.62 12.06
CA ASP A 138 8.38 -8.33 11.09
C ASP A 138 7.53 -7.38 10.23
N VAL A 139 7.47 -6.09 10.58
CA VAL A 139 6.77 -5.04 9.83
C VAL A 139 7.73 -4.30 8.91
N ASP A 140 7.42 -4.26 7.62
CA ASP A 140 8.26 -3.62 6.59
C ASP A 140 7.83 -2.19 6.30
N TYR A 141 6.53 -1.87 6.41
CA TYR A 141 5.99 -0.52 6.29
C TYR A 141 4.74 -0.33 7.13
N VAL A 142 4.38 0.93 7.34
CA VAL A 142 3.24 1.30 8.20
C VAL A 142 2.23 2.13 7.41
N CYS A 143 0.92 1.89 7.63
CA CYS A 143 -0.13 2.82 7.21
C CYS A 143 -0.68 3.58 8.42
N VAL A 144 -0.75 4.90 8.33
CA VAL A 144 -1.28 5.79 9.37
C VAL A 144 -2.62 6.37 8.95
N GLY A 145 -3.65 6.21 9.77
CA GLY A 145 -4.98 6.72 9.46
C GLY A 145 -6.13 5.87 10.03
N PRO A 146 -7.37 6.18 9.64
CA PRO A 146 -7.77 7.14 8.60
C PRO A 146 -7.65 8.60 9.04
N VAL A 147 -7.05 9.47 8.21
CA VAL A 147 -6.90 10.90 8.58
C VAL A 147 -8.20 11.69 8.45
N HIS A 148 -9.08 11.27 7.54
CA HIS A 148 -10.44 11.77 7.39
C HIS A 148 -11.45 10.63 7.57
N ALA A 149 -12.67 10.95 7.94
CA ALA A 149 -13.77 9.99 7.97
C ALA A 149 -13.95 9.36 6.58
N THR A 150 -14.08 8.04 6.54
CA THR A 150 -14.21 7.31 5.28
C THR A 150 -15.08 6.07 5.46
N PRO A 151 -16.03 5.79 4.54
CA PRO A 151 -16.83 4.57 4.59
C PRO A 151 -16.00 3.30 4.36
N THR A 152 -14.80 3.40 3.80
CA THR A 152 -13.91 2.23 3.59
C THR A 152 -13.45 1.59 4.90
N LYS A 153 -13.47 2.34 6.02
CA LYS A 153 -13.18 1.85 7.38
C LYS A 153 -14.31 2.27 8.31
N GLU A 154 -15.50 1.67 8.12
CA GLU A 154 -16.67 1.93 8.98
C GLU A 154 -16.35 1.76 10.46
N GLY A 155 -16.93 2.66 11.29
CA GLY A 155 -16.78 2.62 12.75
C GLY A 155 -15.44 3.11 13.30
N ARG A 156 -14.46 3.48 12.47
CA ARG A 156 -13.21 4.06 12.96
C ARG A 156 -13.24 5.59 12.87
N PRO A 157 -13.08 6.30 14.00
CA PRO A 157 -12.98 7.75 13.99
C PRO A 157 -11.71 8.20 13.24
N PRO A 158 -11.72 9.38 12.60
CA PRO A 158 -10.55 9.92 11.95
C PRO A 158 -9.47 10.30 12.99
N VAL A 159 -8.22 9.96 12.70
CA VAL A 159 -7.06 10.30 13.56
C VAL A 159 -6.56 11.74 13.32
N GLY A 160 -7.07 12.40 12.28
CA GLY A 160 -6.64 13.75 11.88
C GLY A 160 -5.19 13.81 11.43
N MET A 161 -4.68 15.02 11.30
CA MET A 161 -3.32 15.30 10.81
C MET A 161 -2.23 15.18 11.89
N GLY A 162 -2.59 14.93 13.14
CA GLY A 162 -1.64 14.79 14.27
C GLY A 162 -0.75 13.57 14.10
N LEU A 163 -1.33 12.42 13.73
CA LEU A 163 -0.59 11.17 13.57
C LEU A 163 0.41 11.22 12.38
N PRO A 164 0.07 11.72 11.17
CA PRO A 164 1.05 11.93 10.11
C PRO A 164 2.20 12.87 10.50
N ARG A 165 1.93 13.94 11.24
CA ARG A 165 2.98 14.86 11.74
C ARG A 165 3.92 14.15 12.72
N LEU A 166 3.37 13.31 13.58
CA LEU A 166 4.18 12.47 14.47
C LEU A 166 5.02 11.49 13.66
N ALA A 167 4.44 10.81 12.68
CA ALA A 167 5.12 9.86 11.82
C ALA A 167 6.30 10.52 11.07
N ALA A 168 6.11 11.72 10.52
CA ALA A 168 7.16 12.45 9.81
C ALA A 168 8.36 12.81 10.73
N ARG A 169 8.13 13.02 12.03
CA ARG A 169 9.21 13.29 13.00
C ARG A 169 9.99 12.04 13.40
N HIS A 170 9.33 10.89 13.52
CA HIS A 170 9.94 9.65 13.99
C HIS A 170 10.53 8.78 12.87
N ALA A 171 9.99 8.91 11.66
CA ALA A 171 10.46 8.23 10.46
C ALA A 171 10.38 9.21 9.27
N PRO A 172 11.32 10.14 9.13
CA PRO A 172 11.32 11.11 8.04
C PRO A 172 11.26 10.38 6.68
N PRO A 173 10.39 10.78 5.76
CA PRO A 173 10.27 10.14 4.47
C PRO A 173 11.59 10.17 3.69
N PHE A 174 11.96 9.03 3.11
CA PHE A 174 13.19 8.82 2.31
C PHE A 174 14.51 8.95 3.10
N GLU A 175 14.46 9.09 4.42
CA GLU A 175 15.64 9.02 5.25
C GLU A 175 16.22 7.59 5.20
N PRO A 176 17.54 7.42 4.96
CA PRO A 176 18.16 6.10 4.96
C PRO A 176 17.92 5.33 6.26
N GLY A 177 17.38 4.12 6.16
CA GLY A 177 17.05 3.26 7.30
C GLY A 177 15.70 3.56 7.96
N ALA A 178 15.02 4.64 7.61
CA ALA A 178 13.67 4.89 8.10
C ALA A 178 12.66 3.92 7.45
N LYS A 179 11.80 3.32 8.28
CA LYS A 179 10.72 2.46 7.80
C LYS A 179 9.71 3.29 7.01
N PRO A 180 9.36 2.93 5.76
CA PRO A 180 8.41 3.69 4.97
C PRO A 180 7.00 3.65 5.58
N TRP A 181 6.26 4.74 5.44
CA TRP A 181 4.88 4.83 5.90
C TRP A 181 4.00 5.61 4.91
N PHE A 182 2.72 5.26 4.89
CA PHE A 182 1.71 5.81 3.99
C PHE A 182 0.55 6.41 4.79
N VAL A 183 0.04 7.55 4.38
CA VAL A 183 -1.19 8.13 4.93
C VAL A 183 -2.40 7.54 4.23
N THR A 184 -3.43 7.16 4.99
CA THR A 184 -4.69 6.62 4.45
C THR A 184 -5.90 7.33 5.05
N GLY A 185 -7.03 7.28 4.33
CA GLY A 185 -8.33 7.79 4.78
C GLY A 185 -8.70 9.13 4.17
N GLY A 186 -9.62 9.13 3.20
CA GLY A 186 -10.13 10.31 2.55
C GLY A 186 -9.10 11.06 1.70
N VAL A 187 -8.13 10.36 1.15
CA VAL A 187 -7.10 10.94 0.27
C VAL A 187 -7.65 11.09 -1.14
N ASP A 188 -7.63 12.31 -1.64
CA ASP A 188 -7.96 12.71 -3.01
C ASP A 188 -7.22 14.00 -3.40
N ALA A 189 -7.41 14.52 -4.60
CA ALA A 189 -6.75 15.74 -5.08
C ALA A 189 -7.03 16.99 -4.21
N ARG A 190 -8.16 17.03 -3.48
CA ARG A 190 -8.54 18.17 -2.62
C ARG A 190 -7.87 18.12 -1.26
N THR A 191 -7.55 16.93 -0.77
CA THR A 191 -7.01 16.71 0.58
C THR A 191 -5.51 16.49 0.57
N LEU A 192 -4.90 16.17 -0.60
CA LEU A 192 -3.50 15.80 -0.72
C LEU A 192 -2.55 16.88 -0.20
N ASP A 193 -2.76 18.16 -0.54
CA ASP A 193 -1.85 19.23 -0.13
C ASP A 193 -1.78 19.37 1.39
N ALA A 194 -2.92 19.34 2.09
CA ALA A 194 -2.94 19.35 3.55
C ALA A 194 -2.24 18.13 4.17
N ILE A 195 -2.28 16.99 3.50
CA ILE A 195 -1.54 15.78 3.92
C ILE A 195 -0.02 16.01 3.72
N LEU A 196 0.40 16.55 2.59
CA LEU A 196 1.81 16.87 2.30
C LEU A 196 2.41 17.87 3.28
N GLU A 197 1.62 18.86 3.77
CA GLU A 197 2.01 19.80 4.81
C GLU A 197 2.34 19.14 6.15
N THR A 198 1.90 17.90 6.39
CA THR A 198 2.29 17.12 7.58
C THR A 198 3.73 16.59 7.52
N GLY A 199 4.38 16.65 6.36
CA GLY A 199 5.64 15.98 6.05
C GLY A 199 5.46 14.63 5.36
N ALA A 200 4.22 14.15 5.17
CA ALA A 200 3.96 12.92 4.42
C ALA A 200 4.39 13.03 2.95
N ARG A 201 4.85 11.92 2.38
CA ARG A 201 5.28 11.84 0.97
C ARG A 201 4.74 10.58 0.27
N ARG A 202 3.95 9.79 1.00
CA ARG A 202 3.35 8.54 0.54
C ARG A 202 1.90 8.46 0.98
N VAL A 203 1.00 8.05 0.10
CA VAL A 203 -0.44 7.96 0.40
C VAL A 203 -1.07 6.68 -0.12
N VAL A 204 -2.12 6.22 0.57
CA VAL A 204 -3.04 5.18 0.09
C VAL A 204 -4.32 5.87 -0.38
N VAL A 205 -4.71 5.61 -1.61
CA VAL A 205 -5.92 6.15 -2.22
C VAL A 205 -6.88 5.02 -2.57
N VAL A 206 -8.17 5.24 -2.34
CA VAL A 206 -9.25 4.35 -2.76
C VAL A 206 -10.17 5.16 -3.68
N ARG A 207 -11.22 5.76 -3.15
CA ARG A 207 -12.26 6.45 -3.90
C ARG A 207 -11.79 7.65 -4.71
N GLY A 208 -10.73 8.33 -4.26
CA GLY A 208 -10.10 9.42 -5.03
C GLY A 208 -9.62 8.99 -6.42
N ILE A 209 -9.44 7.70 -6.65
CA ILE A 209 -9.14 7.09 -7.96
C ILE A 209 -10.33 6.27 -8.45
N THR A 210 -10.81 5.31 -7.65
CA THR A 210 -11.80 4.31 -8.11
C THR A 210 -13.17 4.89 -8.47
N GLU A 211 -13.53 6.05 -7.91
CA GLU A 211 -14.80 6.77 -8.15
C GLU A 211 -14.59 8.07 -8.97
N ALA A 212 -13.37 8.32 -9.46
CA ALA A 212 -13.12 9.48 -10.31
C ALA A 212 -13.78 9.30 -11.68
N ALA A 213 -14.20 10.41 -12.30
CA ALA A 213 -14.76 10.39 -13.66
C ALA A 213 -13.76 9.84 -14.69
N ASN A 214 -12.47 10.05 -14.47
CA ASN A 214 -11.36 9.45 -15.21
C ASN A 214 -10.32 8.96 -14.21
N PRO A 215 -10.34 7.65 -13.86
CA PRO A 215 -9.44 7.07 -12.88
C PRO A 215 -7.96 7.17 -13.23
N GLY A 216 -7.58 6.96 -14.50
CA GLY A 216 -6.20 7.06 -14.95
C GLY A 216 -5.65 8.48 -14.84
N ALA A 217 -6.42 9.48 -15.26
CA ALA A 217 -6.05 10.89 -15.09
C ALA A 217 -5.92 11.27 -13.60
N ALA A 218 -6.82 10.77 -12.75
CA ALA A 218 -6.75 11.01 -11.30
C ALA A 218 -5.49 10.39 -10.68
N ALA A 219 -5.15 9.15 -11.06
CA ALA A 219 -3.94 8.47 -10.60
C ALA A 219 -2.68 9.23 -11.04
N THR A 220 -2.61 9.64 -12.30
CA THR A 220 -1.48 10.40 -12.87
C THR A 220 -1.29 11.73 -12.14
N ALA A 221 -2.36 12.51 -11.96
CA ALA A 221 -2.29 13.80 -11.28
C ALA A 221 -1.81 13.69 -9.81
N LEU A 222 -2.30 12.69 -9.08
CA LEU A 222 -1.86 12.41 -7.72
C LEU A 222 -0.38 12.00 -7.69
N ALA A 223 0.05 11.14 -8.62
CA ALA A 223 1.44 10.70 -8.72
C ALA A 223 2.40 11.85 -9.02
N GLU A 224 2.06 12.72 -9.97
CA GLU A 224 2.83 13.92 -10.32
C GLU A 224 2.96 14.87 -9.12
N ARG A 225 1.85 15.10 -8.42
CA ARG A 225 1.87 15.96 -7.22
C ARG A 225 2.72 15.39 -6.09
N LEU A 226 2.69 14.06 -5.88
CA LEU A 226 3.53 13.39 -4.90
C LEU A 226 5.03 13.43 -5.26
N ARG A 227 5.35 13.36 -6.56
CA ARG A 227 6.75 13.42 -7.03
C ARG A 227 7.33 14.82 -6.98
N SER A 228 6.49 15.85 -7.07
CA SER A 228 6.91 17.27 -7.00
C SER A 228 7.00 17.81 -5.57
N ALA A 229 6.63 17.03 -4.55
CA ALA A 229 6.63 17.43 -3.13
C ALA A 229 7.98 17.04 -2.38
#